data_8bd76e71180b5777d7707331f3692b1b
#
_entry.id   8bd76e71180b5777d7707331f3692b1b
#
_cell.length_a   1.000
_cell.length_b   1.000
_cell.length_c   1.000
_cell.angle_alpha   90.00
_cell.angle_beta   90.00
_cell.angle_gamma   90.00
#
_symmetry.space_group_name_H-M   'P 1'
#
loop_
_entity.id
_entity.type
_entity.pdbx_description
1 polymer ?
#
loop_
_entity_poly.entity_id
_entity_poly.type
_entity_poly.pdbx_seq_one_letter_code
_entity_poly.pdbx_strand_id
1 'polypeptide(L)'
;ILGTLPFLATGKPIPAITDSLGNRIYNLNAITIISNPKWDSKLFEFPGSISYLNTGNLDEMNIRSVKDISTIVPNLFIPDYGSKLISSAYIRGIGSRINSPAVGLYVNNVPYLDKSTFDFDFIDIASIEVLKGPQGTLYGRNTMAGLVNIKTLSPLEKQGSKIKLSFGNYNLWGVAATTSQKLTDDFAFSINARYRQDDGYFKNEYTRQNSGSTRSGGGRVQLDWRVNRHWKLSFSGDYEGSDQQGYPYAGYDKTLKKTGSISYNDEASYRRDIFTSGLSTQYLHDRFIFTSTTG
;
A
#
# COMPACT_ATOMS: atom_id res chain seq x y z
N ILE A 1 26.00 -19.62 -4.78
CA ILE A 1 25.38 -20.58 -3.84
C ILE A 1 25.43 -19.93 -2.47
N LEU A 2 24.36 -19.27 -2.06
CA LEU A 2 24.19 -18.76 -0.69
C LEU A 2 22.99 -19.51 -0.09
N GLY A 3 23.31 -20.35 0.90
CA GLY A 3 22.33 -21.14 1.64
C GLY A 3 21.47 -20.25 2.53
N THR A 4 20.16 -20.33 2.37
CA THR A 4 19.19 -19.80 3.31
C THR A 4 19.02 -20.77 4.46
N LEU A 5 19.33 -20.34 5.68
CA LEU A 5 19.01 -21.07 6.90
C LEU A 5 17.48 -20.96 7.14
N PRO A 6 16.76 -22.07 7.28
CA PRO A 6 15.34 -22.02 7.62
C PRO A 6 15.20 -21.69 9.12
N PHE A 7 14.53 -20.60 9.41
CA PHE A 7 14.08 -20.28 10.75
C PHE A 7 12.87 -21.16 11.07
N LEU A 8 13.05 -22.21 11.83
CA LEU A 8 11.97 -23.06 12.33
C LEU A 8 11.17 -22.29 13.38
N ALA A 9 10.04 -21.73 12.96
CA ALA A 9 9.03 -21.24 13.89
C ALA A 9 8.31 -22.46 14.51
N THR A 10 8.61 -22.79 15.74
CA THR A 10 7.84 -23.77 16.53
C THR A 10 6.52 -23.15 16.97
N GLY A 11 5.55 -23.11 16.08
CA GLY A 11 4.16 -22.82 16.44
C GLY A 11 3.60 -23.99 17.24
N LYS A 12 3.08 -23.73 18.44
CA LYS A 12 2.30 -24.75 19.18
C LYS A 12 1.13 -25.18 18.31
N PRO A 13 0.87 -26.49 18.13
CA PRO A 13 -0.27 -26.94 17.36
C PRO A 13 -1.56 -26.42 18.01
N ILE A 14 -2.39 -25.76 17.23
CA ILE A 14 -3.74 -25.35 17.64
C ILE A 14 -4.51 -26.65 17.92
N PRO A 15 -5.17 -26.79 19.09
CA PRO A 15 -5.94 -27.97 19.37
C PRO A 15 -7.05 -28.14 18.33
N ALA A 16 -7.06 -29.29 17.67
CA ALA A 16 -8.10 -29.59 16.68
C ALA A 16 -9.42 -29.85 17.41
N ILE A 17 -10.43 -29.02 17.12
CA ILE A 17 -11.81 -29.30 17.50
C ILE A 17 -12.34 -30.30 16.46
N THR A 18 -12.88 -31.43 16.91
CA THR A 18 -13.49 -32.44 16.04
C THR A 18 -15.02 -32.42 16.23
N ASP A 19 -15.74 -32.63 15.13
CA ASP A 19 -17.19 -32.83 15.17
C ASP A 19 -17.56 -34.21 15.75
N SER A 20 -18.83 -34.48 15.89
CA SER A 20 -19.36 -35.77 16.39
C SER A 20 -19.03 -36.97 15.49
N LEU A 21 -18.52 -36.73 14.29
CA LEU A 21 -18.10 -37.74 13.29
C LEU A 21 -16.57 -37.88 13.22
N GLY A 22 -15.82 -37.17 14.08
CA GLY A 22 -14.35 -37.21 14.10
C GLY A 22 -13.67 -36.36 13.04
N ASN A 23 -14.40 -35.54 12.27
CA ASN A 23 -13.80 -34.64 11.31
C ASN A 23 -13.21 -33.42 12.00
N ARG A 24 -12.04 -32.97 11.54
CA ARG A 24 -11.42 -31.75 12.06
C ARG A 24 -12.23 -30.51 11.65
N ILE A 25 -12.73 -29.78 12.63
CA ILE A 25 -13.37 -28.48 12.42
C ILE A 25 -12.28 -27.39 12.49
N TYR A 26 -12.11 -26.67 11.39
CA TYR A 26 -11.28 -25.49 11.34
C TYR A 26 -12.18 -24.26 11.50
N ASN A 27 -12.11 -23.61 12.67
CA ASN A 27 -12.74 -22.31 12.86
C ASN A 27 -11.90 -21.26 12.10
N LEU A 28 -12.29 -20.94 10.90
CA LEU A 28 -11.73 -19.82 10.15
C LEU A 28 -12.36 -18.53 10.70
N ASN A 29 -11.54 -17.65 11.24
CA ASN A 29 -12.00 -16.32 11.61
C ASN A 29 -12.56 -15.63 10.37
N ALA A 30 -13.79 -15.12 10.46
CA ALA A 30 -14.39 -14.38 9.37
C ALA A 30 -13.57 -13.12 9.09
N ILE A 31 -13.19 -12.93 7.83
CA ILE A 31 -12.53 -11.70 7.40
C ILE A 31 -13.58 -10.58 7.45
N THR A 32 -13.33 -9.56 8.25
CA THR A 32 -14.16 -8.37 8.32
C THR A 32 -13.67 -7.35 7.29
N ILE A 33 -14.55 -6.92 6.42
CA ILE A 33 -14.28 -5.82 5.49
C ILE A 33 -14.51 -4.52 6.25
N ILE A 34 -13.49 -3.67 6.21
CA ILE A 34 -13.48 -2.38 6.91
C ILE A 34 -13.66 -1.22 5.91
N SER A 35 -13.71 -1.51 4.61
CA SER A 35 -13.93 -0.48 3.58
C SER A 35 -15.35 0.08 3.52
N ASN A 36 -16.26 -0.41 4.32
CA ASN A 36 -17.56 0.25 4.43
C ASN A 36 -17.50 1.30 5.55
N PRO A 37 -17.58 2.61 5.25
CA PRO A 37 -17.53 3.65 6.27
C PRO A 37 -18.76 3.66 7.19
N LYS A 38 -19.80 2.88 6.88
CA LYS A 38 -21.06 2.88 7.63
C LYS A 38 -21.20 1.69 8.58
N TRP A 39 -20.60 0.53 8.27
CA TRP A 39 -20.65 -0.66 9.12
C TRP A 39 -19.57 -1.66 8.73
N ASP A 40 -19.10 -2.41 9.70
CA ASP A 40 -18.24 -3.56 9.45
C ASP A 40 -19.10 -4.70 8.89
N SER A 41 -18.73 -5.23 7.73
CA SER A 41 -19.41 -6.36 7.12
C SER A 41 -18.43 -7.52 6.93
N LYS A 42 -18.94 -8.73 7.00
CA LYS A 42 -18.14 -9.89 6.65
C LYS A 42 -17.93 -9.95 5.14
N LEU A 43 -16.79 -10.46 4.70
CA LEU A 43 -16.40 -10.51 3.29
C LEU A 43 -17.49 -11.13 2.41
N PHE A 44 -18.16 -12.18 2.88
CA PHE A 44 -19.19 -12.90 2.13
C PHE A 44 -20.56 -12.18 2.14
N GLU A 45 -20.76 -11.20 3.01
CA GLU A 45 -22.01 -10.39 3.09
C GLU A 45 -21.93 -9.14 2.21
N PHE A 46 -20.73 -8.81 1.68
CA PHE A 46 -20.56 -7.63 0.84
C PHE A 46 -21.19 -7.86 -0.55
N PRO A 47 -22.16 -7.04 -0.97
CA PRO A 47 -22.89 -7.23 -2.23
C PRO A 47 -22.08 -6.71 -3.44
N GLY A 48 -20.83 -7.10 -3.56
CA GLY A 48 -19.92 -6.63 -4.62
C GLY A 48 -18.69 -7.48 -4.77
N SER A 49 -17.91 -7.19 -5.80
CA SER A 49 -16.63 -7.87 -6.04
C SER A 49 -15.52 -7.18 -5.28
N ILE A 50 -14.90 -7.91 -4.36
CA ILE A 50 -13.77 -7.43 -3.56
C ILE A 50 -12.59 -8.39 -3.62
N SER A 51 -11.38 -7.86 -3.60
CA SER A 51 -10.17 -8.62 -3.32
C SER A 51 -9.59 -8.12 -2.00
N TYR A 52 -9.26 -9.05 -1.12
CA TYR A 52 -8.70 -8.77 0.20
C TYR A 52 -7.30 -9.37 0.33
N LEU A 53 -6.36 -8.56 0.76
CA LEU A 53 -4.97 -8.95 1.00
C LEU A 53 -4.63 -8.57 2.44
N ASN A 54 -4.15 -9.52 3.22
CA ASN A 54 -3.66 -9.29 4.58
C ASN A 54 -2.12 -9.11 4.60
N THR A 55 -1.57 -8.77 5.75
CA THR A 55 -0.11 -8.60 5.94
C THR A 55 0.68 -9.83 5.51
N GLY A 56 0.20 -11.05 5.79
CA GLY A 56 0.87 -12.30 5.41
C GLY A 56 0.99 -12.43 3.89
N ASN A 57 -0.11 -12.18 3.15
CA ASN A 57 -0.10 -12.20 1.69
C ASN A 57 0.89 -11.18 1.11
N LEU A 58 0.96 -9.97 1.68
CA LEU A 58 1.85 -8.92 1.21
C LEU A 58 3.33 -9.27 1.41
N ASP A 59 3.67 -9.82 2.58
CA ASP A 59 5.05 -10.21 2.90
C ASP A 59 5.50 -11.43 2.07
N GLU A 60 4.67 -12.48 1.96
CA GLU A 60 4.96 -13.69 1.19
C GLU A 60 5.12 -13.42 -0.32
N MET A 61 4.28 -12.56 -0.88
CA MET A 61 4.32 -12.18 -2.30
C MET A 61 5.27 -11.02 -2.58
N ASN A 62 5.97 -10.51 -1.55
CA ASN A 62 6.88 -9.37 -1.65
C ASN A 62 6.26 -8.11 -2.27
N ILE A 63 4.98 -7.87 -1.97
CA ILE A 63 4.24 -6.68 -2.41
C ILE A 63 4.70 -5.48 -1.60
N ARG A 64 5.22 -4.46 -2.27
CA ARG A 64 5.88 -3.32 -1.65
C ARG A 64 5.18 -2.00 -1.91
N SER A 65 4.44 -1.91 -2.99
CA SER A 65 3.81 -0.67 -3.45
C SER A 65 2.40 -0.90 -3.97
N VAL A 66 1.68 0.19 -4.20
CA VAL A 66 0.34 0.14 -4.82
C VAL A 66 0.40 -0.47 -6.23
N LYS A 67 1.49 -0.25 -6.98
CA LYS A 67 1.65 -0.85 -8.31
C LYS A 67 1.74 -2.37 -8.26
N ASP A 68 2.43 -2.91 -7.26
CA ASP A 68 2.66 -4.34 -7.14
C ASP A 68 1.35 -5.13 -6.97
N ILE A 69 0.32 -4.53 -6.32
CA ILE A 69 -0.96 -5.22 -6.15
C ILE A 69 -1.67 -5.54 -7.47
N SER A 70 -1.36 -4.82 -8.56
CA SER A 70 -1.92 -5.13 -9.87
C SER A 70 -1.46 -6.47 -10.44
N THR A 71 -0.37 -7.03 -9.93
CA THR A 71 0.14 -8.34 -10.35
C THR A 71 -0.67 -9.51 -9.78
N ILE A 72 -1.38 -9.30 -8.68
CA ILE A 72 -2.08 -10.34 -7.94
C ILE A 72 -3.59 -10.12 -7.85
N VAL A 73 -4.08 -8.89 -8.03
CA VAL A 73 -5.50 -8.58 -7.98
C VAL A 73 -6.11 -8.64 -9.37
N PRO A 74 -7.01 -9.62 -9.65
CA PRO A 74 -7.65 -9.73 -10.96
C PRO A 74 -8.46 -8.49 -11.30
N ASN A 75 -8.38 -8.07 -12.58
CA ASN A 75 -9.06 -6.89 -13.12
C ASN A 75 -8.62 -5.54 -12.53
N LEU A 76 -7.53 -5.49 -11.78
CA LEU A 76 -6.82 -4.26 -11.44
C LEU A 76 -5.57 -4.17 -12.31
N PHE A 77 -5.39 -3.05 -13.00
CA PHE A 77 -4.23 -2.78 -13.82
C PHE A 77 -3.65 -1.41 -13.49
N ILE A 78 -2.39 -1.38 -13.11
CA ILE A 78 -1.65 -0.14 -12.80
C ILE A 78 -0.38 -0.16 -13.66
N PRO A 79 -0.43 0.45 -14.87
CA PRO A 79 0.73 0.48 -15.76
C PRO A 79 1.84 1.34 -15.17
N ASP A 80 3.08 0.94 -15.44
CA ASP A 80 4.23 1.78 -15.19
C ASP A 80 4.50 2.69 -16.39
N TYR A 81 4.41 3.99 -16.17
CA TYR A 81 4.75 5.00 -17.17
C TYR A 81 6.18 5.54 -17.01
N GLY A 82 6.98 4.88 -16.19
CA GLY A 82 8.37 5.26 -15.95
C GLY A 82 8.57 6.45 -15.00
N SER A 83 7.50 6.91 -14.35
CA SER A 83 7.56 7.99 -13.39
C SER A 83 6.59 7.76 -12.23
N LYS A 84 7.04 8.05 -11.01
CA LYS A 84 6.18 8.06 -9.82
C LYS A 84 5.13 9.19 -9.85
N LEU A 85 5.31 10.21 -10.68
CA LEU A 85 4.36 11.32 -10.82
C LEU A 85 3.10 10.94 -11.59
N ILE A 86 3.16 9.89 -12.41
CA ILE A 86 2.05 9.47 -13.26
C ILE A 86 1.71 8.04 -12.92
N SER A 87 0.72 7.86 -12.07
CA SER A 87 0.18 6.55 -11.75
C SER A 87 -1.32 6.53 -12.05
N SER A 88 -1.72 5.69 -12.97
CA SER A 88 -3.12 5.53 -13.35
C SER A 88 -3.58 4.12 -13.00
N ALA A 89 -4.64 4.02 -12.23
CA ALA A 89 -5.26 2.74 -11.91
C ALA A 89 -6.49 2.51 -12.77
N TYR A 90 -6.65 1.27 -13.24
CA TYR A 90 -7.78 0.81 -14.03
C TYR A 90 -8.41 -0.41 -13.35
N ILE A 91 -9.71 -0.39 -13.17
CA ILE A 91 -10.48 -1.55 -12.71
C ILE A 91 -11.45 -1.93 -13.80
N ARG A 92 -11.41 -3.20 -14.25
CA ARG A 92 -12.24 -3.71 -15.37
C ARG A 92 -12.12 -2.85 -16.64
N GLY A 93 -10.92 -2.31 -16.91
CA GLY A 93 -10.65 -1.43 -18.04
C GLY A 93 -11.09 0.03 -17.86
N ILE A 94 -11.82 0.36 -16.80
CA ILE A 94 -12.23 1.74 -16.51
C ILE A 94 -11.16 2.42 -15.67
N GLY A 95 -10.60 3.50 -16.17
CA GLY A 95 -9.55 4.28 -15.54
C GLY A 95 -9.35 5.60 -16.24
N SER A 96 -8.40 6.41 -15.80
CA SER A 96 -8.08 7.70 -16.40
C SER A 96 -6.58 7.93 -16.40
N ARG A 97 -6.00 8.12 -17.59
CA ARG A 97 -4.60 8.51 -17.75
C ARG A 97 -4.40 10.01 -17.54
N ILE A 98 -5.35 10.79 -18.00
CA ILE A 98 -5.36 12.26 -17.92
C ILE A 98 -6.54 12.65 -17.02
N ASN A 99 -6.52 13.81 -16.41
CA ASN A 99 -7.53 14.29 -15.48
C ASN A 99 -7.62 13.50 -14.15
N SER A 100 -8.72 13.64 -13.45
CA SER A 100 -8.96 13.01 -12.15
C SER A 100 -8.98 11.50 -12.23
N PRO A 101 -8.52 10.78 -11.19
CA PRO A 101 -8.58 9.34 -11.15
C PRO A 101 -10.03 8.83 -11.24
N ALA A 102 -10.22 7.66 -11.87
CA ALA A 102 -11.50 6.95 -11.86
C ALA A 102 -11.56 5.84 -10.78
N VAL A 103 -10.39 5.48 -10.25
CA VAL A 103 -10.22 4.55 -9.12
C VAL A 103 -9.78 5.36 -7.91
N GLY A 104 -10.51 5.27 -6.80
CA GLY A 104 -10.15 5.92 -5.55
C GLY A 104 -9.00 5.21 -4.84
N LEU A 105 -8.15 5.97 -4.17
CA LEU A 105 -7.16 5.45 -3.25
C LEU A 105 -7.38 6.07 -1.88
N TYR A 106 -7.49 5.22 -0.88
CA TYR A 106 -7.70 5.62 0.51
C TYR A 106 -6.68 4.94 1.40
N VAL A 107 -6.15 5.68 2.36
CA VAL A 107 -5.30 5.14 3.42
C VAL A 107 -5.92 5.55 4.76
N ASN A 108 -6.31 4.58 5.56
CA ASN A 108 -7.05 4.80 6.82
C ASN A 108 -8.28 5.72 6.65
N ASN A 109 -9.03 5.52 5.56
CA ASN A 109 -10.18 6.34 5.15
C ASN A 109 -9.85 7.79 4.74
N VAL A 110 -8.58 8.17 4.64
CA VAL A 110 -8.15 9.47 4.09
C VAL A 110 -7.96 9.31 2.58
N PRO A 111 -8.67 10.10 1.74
CA PRO A 111 -8.56 10.00 0.29
C PRO A 111 -7.27 10.61 -0.25
N TYR A 112 -6.60 9.89 -1.12
CA TYR A 112 -5.52 10.39 -1.96
C TYR A 112 -6.11 10.87 -3.28
N LEU A 113 -6.19 12.17 -3.46
CA LEU A 113 -7.02 12.79 -4.49
C LEU A 113 -6.32 12.95 -5.84
N ASP A 114 -5.00 12.94 -5.85
CA ASP A 114 -4.19 13.11 -7.05
C ASP A 114 -3.45 11.82 -7.42
N LYS A 115 -3.35 11.54 -8.71
CA LYS A 115 -2.66 10.35 -9.22
C LYS A 115 -1.17 10.33 -8.92
N SER A 116 -0.55 11.49 -8.79
CA SER A 116 0.86 11.58 -8.40
C SER A 116 1.12 10.99 -7.02
N THR A 117 0.08 10.84 -6.19
CA THR A 117 0.17 10.26 -4.86
C THR A 117 -0.07 8.75 -4.82
N PHE A 118 -0.37 8.09 -5.95
CA PHE A 118 -0.77 6.68 -5.97
C PHE A 118 0.40 5.69 -5.96
N ASP A 119 1.62 6.14 -6.22
CA ASP A 119 2.81 5.30 -6.20
C ASP A 119 3.66 5.60 -4.97
N PHE A 120 3.42 4.89 -3.90
CA PHE A 120 4.21 4.95 -2.68
C PHE A 120 4.50 3.54 -2.14
N ASP A 121 5.59 3.45 -1.37
CA ASP A 121 6.01 2.19 -0.77
C ASP A 121 5.21 1.90 0.51
N PHE A 122 4.81 0.65 0.69
CA PHE A 122 4.05 0.19 1.86
C PHE A 122 4.92 0.06 3.11
N ILE A 123 4.37 0.49 4.23
CA ILE A 123 4.92 0.24 5.56
C ILE A 123 3.78 -0.11 6.50
N ASP A 124 3.95 -1.19 7.26
CA ASP A 124 3.02 -1.64 8.31
C ASP A 124 1.55 -1.65 7.86
N ILE A 125 1.31 -2.33 6.74
CA ILE A 125 -0.02 -2.51 6.21
C ILE A 125 -0.69 -3.69 6.93
N ALA A 126 -1.89 -3.44 7.46
CA ALA A 126 -2.74 -4.48 8.03
C ALA A 126 -3.50 -5.23 6.94
N SER A 127 -4.11 -4.48 6.02
CA SER A 127 -4.85 -5.04 4.90
C SER A 127 -4.96 -4.07 3.73
N ILE A 128 -5.18 -4.64 2.55
CA ILE A 128 -5.57 -3.91 1.34
C ILE A 128 -6.86 -4.53 0.83
N GLU A 129 -7.84 -3.68 0.58
CA GLU A 129 -9.14 -4.05 0.03
C GLU A 129 -9.30 -3.36 -1.32
N VAL A 130 -9.57 -4.14 -2.36
CA VAL A 130 -9.83 -3.61 -3.71
C VAL A 130 -11.29 -3.88 -4.05
N LEU A 131 -12.11 -2.84 -4.00
CA LEU A 131 -13.53 -2.88 -4.36
C LEU A 131 -13.67 -2.59 -5.85
N LYS A 132 -14.27 -3.54 -6.59
CA LYS A 132 -14.37 -3.49 -8.04
C LYS A 132 -15.81 -3.16 -8.45
N GLY A 133 -15.99 -1.95 -8.95
CA GLY A 133 -17.28 -1.38 -9.37
C GLY A 133 -17.53 -0.05 -8.68
N PRO A 134 -18.55 0.71 -9.12
CA PRO A 134 -18.84 2.05 -8.61
C PRO A 134 -19.05 2.10 -7.11
N GLN A 135 -18.37 3.01 -6.45
CA GLN A 135 -18.46 3.24 -5.00
C GLN A 135 -18.81 4.70 -4.65
N GLY A 136 -19.30 5.46 -5.62
CA GLY A 136 -19.53 6.90 -5.48
C GLY A 136 -20.52 7.29 -4.38
N THR A 137 -21.49 6.43 -4.04
CA THR A 137 -22.47 6.69 -2.99
C THR A 137 -21.89 6.67 -1.58
N LEU A 138 -20.80 5.93 -1.37
CA LEU A 138 -20.12 5.79 -0.07
C LEU A 138 -18.86 6.64 0.02
N TYR A 139 -18.10 6.70 -1.07
CA TYR A 139 -16.77 7.30 -1.11
C TYR A 139 -16.70 8.59 -1.94
N GLY A 140 -17.78 8.96 -2.62
CA GLY A 140 -17.84 10.20 -3.40
C GLY A 140 -17.03 10.16 -4.68
N ARG A 141 -16.33 11.27 -4.99
CA ARG A 141 -15.62 11.44 -6.26
C ARG A 141 -14.47 10.44 -6.45
N ASN A 142 -14.06 10.27 -7.71
CA ASN A 142 -12.91 9.44 -8.10
C ASN A 142 -13.08 7.92 -7.87
N THR A 143 -14.30 7.44 -7.62
CA THR A 143 -14.58 6.03 -7.33
C THR A 143 -15.55 5.37 -8.30
N MET A 144 -15.56 5.86 -9.55
CA MET A 144 -16.45 5.38 -10.60
C MET A 144 -16.14 3.93 -11.01
N ALA A 145 -14.87 3.57 -11.08
CA ALA A 145 -14.43 2.21 -11.43
C ALA A 145 -14.29 1.30 -10.20
N GLY A 146 -14.10 1.89 -9.04
CA GLY A 146 -13.85 1.20 -7.78
C GLY A 146 -12.88 1.97 -6.89
N LEU A 147 -12.36 1.30 -5.89
CA LEU A 147 -11.36 1.89 -5.00
C LEU A 147 -10.37 0.86 -4.45
N VAL A 148 -9.22 1.34 -4.05
CA VAL A 148 -8.22 0.64 -3.24
C VAL A 148 -8.22 1.28 -1.87
N ASN A 149 -8.55 0.51 -0.83
CA ASN A 149 -8.52 0.94 0.56
C ASN A 149 -7.38 0.22 1.30
N ILE A 150 -6.48 0.99 1.85
CA ILE A 150 -5.31 0.51 2.57
C ILE A 150 -5.48 0.83 4.05
N LYS A 151 -5.32 -0.18 4.89
CA LYS A 151 -5.29 -0.03 6.33
C LYS A 151 -3.91 -0.29 6.88
N THR A 152 -3.47 0.56 7.76
CA THR A 152 -2.22 0.37 8.51
C THR A 152 -2.48 -0.38 9.82
N LEU A 153 -1.45 -1.01 10.35
CA LEU A 153 -1.52 -1.67 11.64
C LEU A 153 -1.75 -0.64 12.76
N SER A 154 -2.76 -0.89 13.60
CA SER A 154 -2.99 -0.06 14.77
C SER A 154 -1.95 -0.35 15.85
N PRO A 155 -1.25 0.66 16.40
CA PRO A 155 -0.32 0.47 17.48
C PRO A 155 -0.97 0.01 18.80
N LEU A 156 -2.28 0.21 18.97
CA LEU A 156 -3.02 -0.34 20.10
C LEU A 156 -3.22 -1.86 20.00
N GLU A 157 -3.27 -2.38 18.76
CA GLU A 157 -3.54 -3.80 18.51
C GLU A 157 -2.25 -4.61 18.36
N LYS A 158 -1.24 -4.05 17.73
CA LYS A 158 0.02 -4.74 17.43
C LYS A 158 1.22 -3.87 17.81
N GLN A 159 2.01 -4.38 18.74
CA GLN A 159 3.26 -3.75 19.18
C GLN A 159 4.45 -4.56 18.64
N GLY A 160 5.61 -3.92 18.62
CA GLY A 160 6.87 -4.52 18.21
C GLY A 160 7.74 -3.57 17.40
N SER A 161 8.96 -4.01 17.15
CA SER A 161 9.90 -3.31 16.29
C SER A 161 10.36 -4.25 15.20
N LYS A 162 10.48 -3.72 13.97
CA LYS A 162 10.90 -4.46 12.78
C LYS A 162 11.89 -3.61 12.00
N ILE A 163 12.96 -4.25 11.55
CA ILE A 163 13.91 -3.66 10.60
C ILE A 163 13.93 -4.56 9.38
N LYS A 164 13.82 -3.96 8.20
CA LYS A 164 13.90 -4.66 6.91
C LYS A 164 15.04 -4.06 6.10
N LEU A 165 15.98 -4.90 5.71
CA LEU A 165 17.05 -4.55 4.78
C LEU A 165 16.75 -5.20 3.44
N SER A 166 17.01 -4.48 2.36
CA SER A 166 16.79 -4.95 1.00
C SER A 166 18.02 -4.68 0.17
N PHE A 167 18.48 -5.67 -0.56
CA PHE A 167 19.59 -5.56 -1.49
C PHE A 167 19.24 -6.23 -2.81
N GLY A 168 19.74 -5.71 -3.90
CA GLY A 168 19.45 -6.24 -5.22
C GLY A 168 20.46 -5.78 -6.27
N ASN A 169 20.20 -6.18 -7.50
CA ASN A 169 21.00 -5.76 -8.65
C ASN A 169 20.87 -4.24 -8.85
N TYR A 170 21.77 -3.68 -9.66
CA TYR A 170 21.81 -2.25 -10.00
C TYR A 170 21.97 -1.35 -8.77
N ASN A 171 22.83 -1.79 -7.85
CA ASN A 171 23.09 -1.08 -6.59
C ASN A 171 21.82 -0.77 -5.79
N LEU A 172 20.80 -1.63 -5.93
CA LEU A 172 19.59 -1.49 -5.14
C LEU A 172 19.89 -1.81 -3.69
N TRP A 173 19.61 -0.86 -2.82
CA TRP A 173 19.56 -1.10 -1.38
C TRP A 173 18.45 -0.28 -0.75
N GLY A 174 17.96 -0.77 0.35
CA GLY A 174 16.92 -0.09 1.10
C GLY A 174 16.89 -0.53 2.56
N VAL A 175 16.44 0.38 3.39
CA VAL A 175 16.18 0.15 4.80
C VAL A 175 14.79 0.65 5.14
N ALA A 176 14.06 -0.13 5.93
CA ALA A 176 12.83 0.29 6.56
C ALA A 176 12.85 -0.16 8.03
N ALA A 177 12.47 0.75 8.90
CA ALA A 177 12.39 0.52 10.33
C ALA A 177 11.03 0.96 10.86
N THR A 178 10.46 0.15 11.71
CA THR A 178 9.18 0.40 12.38
C THR A 178 9.33 0.14 13.84
N THR A 179 8.74 0.99 14.66
CA THR A 179 8.49 0.70 16.07
C THR A 179 7.06 1.08 16.41
N SER A 180 6.38 0.20 17.12
CA SER A 180 5.01 0.37 17.58
C SER A 180 4.95 0.00 19.06
N GLN A 181 4.53 0.93 19.92
CA GLN A 181 4.57 0.78 21.36
C GLN A 181 3.31 1.34 22.01
N LYS A 182 2.88 0.70 23.10
CA LYS A 182 1.89 1.28 24.01
C LYS A 182 2.61 2.11 25.07
N LEU A 183 2.15 3.33 25.28
CA LEU A 183 2.56 4.14 26.43
C LEU A 183 1.65 3.88 27.64
N THR A 184 0.37 3.60 27.34
CA THR A 184 -0.62 3.12 28.32
C THR A 184 -1.53 2.09 27.65
N ASP A 185 -2.42 1.46 28.36
CA ASP A 185 -3.40 0.54 27.76
C ASP A 185 -4.31 1.21 26.75
N ASP A 186 -4.47 2.52 26.86
CA ASP A 186 -5.38 3.32 26.05
C ASP A 186 -4.66 4.24 25.04
N PHE A 187 -3.35 4.41 25.14
CA PHE A 187 -2.59 5.25 24.23
C PHE A 187 -1.36 4.54 23.68
N ALA A 188 -1.26 4.53 22.36
CA ALA A 188 -0.16 3.90 21.65
C ALA A 188 0.30 4.76 20.46
N PHE A 189 1.54 4.56 20.06
CA PHE A 189 2.10 5.20 18.88
C PHE A 189 2.86 4.20 18.00
N SER A 190 2.97 4.51 16.73
CA SER A 190 3.93 3.90 15.83
C SER A 190 4.71 4.95 15.07
N ILE A 191 5.99 4.67 14.83
CA ILE A 191 6.89 5.48 14.02
C ILE A 191 7.53 4.54 13.00
N ASN A 192 7.46 4.96 11.74
CA ASN A 192 8.03 4.24 10.62
C ASN A 192 8.97 5.17 9.87
N ALA A 193 10.09 4.63 9.41
CA ALA A 193 10.99 5.33 8.49
C ALA A 193 11.47 4.36 7.42
N ARG A 194 11.64 4.86 6.19
CA ARG A 194 12.15 4.07 5.06
C ARG A 194 13.05 4.90 4.19
N TYR A 195 14.00 4.23 3.56
CA TYR A 195 14.79 4.75 2.48
C TYR A 195 15.09 3.64 1.48
N ARG A 196 15.10 3.96 0.19
CA ARG A 196 15.46 3.05 -0.89
C ARG A 196 16.12 3.81 -2.02
N GLN A 197 17.11 3.19 -2.64
CA GLN A 197 17.69 3.68 -3.88
C GLN A 197 18.07 2.54 -4.82
N ASP A 198 18.16 2.86 -6.10
CA ASP A 198 18.76 2.05 -7.15
C ASP A 198 19.36 2.95 -8.24
N ASP A 199 20.32 2.43 -9.00
CA ASP A 199 21.00 3.17 -10.07
C ASP A 199 20.26 3.06 -11.42
N GLY A 200 19.10 2.39 -11.46
CA GLY A 200 18.41 2.08 -12.70
C GLY A 200 19.07 0.94 -13.49
N TYR A 201 18.31 0.35 -14.39
CA TYR A 201 18.73 -0.83 -15.15
C TYR A 201 18.90 -0.57 -16.65
N PHE A 202 18.51 0.59 -17.14
CA PHE A 202 18.78 0.98 -18.52
C PHE A 202 20.21 1.49 -18.67
N LYS A 203 20.86 1.14 -19.76
CA LYS A 203 22.17 1.64 -20.09
C LYS A 203 22.08 2.77 -21.11
N ASN A 204 22.66 3.92 -20.79
CA ASN A 204 22.81 5.03 -21.71
C ASN A 204 24.14 4.90 -22.43
N GLU A 205 24.10 4.73 -23.74
CA GLU A 205 25.32 4.52 -24.54
C GLU A 205 26.18 5.78 -24.65
N TYR A 206 25.59 6.96 -24.59
CA TYR A 206 26.30 8.23 -24.62
C TYR A 206 27.14 8.44 -23.37
N THR A 207 26.50 8.35 -22.18
CA THR A 207 27.19 8.56 -20.90
C THR A 207 27.91 7.32 -20.39
N ARG A 208 27.64 6.15 -20.97
CA ARG A 208 28.10 4.82 -20.52
C ARG A 208 27.70 4.46 -19.10
N GLN A 209 26.75 5.19 -18.52
CA GLN A 209 26.23 4.97 -17.17
C GLN A 209 24.83 4.36 -17.22
N ASN A 210 24.39 3.83 -16.08
CA ASN A 210 23.00 3.43 -15.93
C ASN A 210 22.09 4.67 -15.92
N SER A 211 20.85 4.48 -16.34
CA SER A 211 19.82 5.50 -16.43
C SER A 211 18.53 5.01 -15.80
N GLY A 212 17.74 5.93 -15.29
CA GLY A 212 16.49 5.61 -14.59
C GLY A 212 16.66 5.38 -13.09
N SER A 213 17.73 5.94 -12.50
CA SER A 213 17.98 5.84 -11.05
C SER A 213 16.83 6.43 -10.24
N THR A 214 16.56 5.81 -9.10
CA THR A 214 15.49 6.26 -8.18
C THR A 214 16.03 6.32 -6.76
N ARG A 215 15.66 7.38 -6.04
CA ARG A 215 15.86 7.53 -4.60
C ARG A 215 14.55 7.93 -3.98
N SER A 216 14.11 7.22 -2.96
CA SER A 216 12.90 7.57 -2.22
C SER A 216 13.12 7.36 -0.73
N GLY A 217 12.52 8.22 0.06
CA GLY A 217 12.57 8.10 1.51
C GLY A 217 11.37 8.76 2.14
N GLY A 218 11.02 8.33 3.33
CA GLY A 218 9.88 8.88 4.02
C GLY A 218 9.64 8.22 5.36
N GLY A 219 8.56 8.63 5.99
CA GLY A 219 8.16 8.06 7.27
C GLY A 219 6.71 8.38 7.61
N ARG A 220 6.19 7.62 8.55
CA ARG A 220 4.84 7.76 9.09
C ARG A 220 4.88 7.80 10.60
N VAL A 221 4.06 8.66 11.17
CA VAL A 221 3.74 8.65 12.59
C VAL A 221 2.25 8.35 12.71
N GLN A 222 1.89 7.43 13.60
CA GLN A 222 0.49 7.13 13.92
C GLN A 222 0.33 7.14 15.43
N LEU A 223 -0.75 7.78 15.88
CA LEU A 223 -1.14 7.86 17.28
C LEU A 223 -2.55 7.35 17.43
N ASP A 224 -2.77 6.36 18.26
CA ASP A 224 -4.08 5.82 18.57
C ASP A 224 -4.37 6.02 20.05
N TRP A 225 -5.49 6.64 20.36
CA TRP A 225 -5.90 6.95 21.72
C TRP A 225 -7.36 6.57 21.98
N ARG A 226 -7.59 5.71 22.93
CA ARG A 226 -8.90 5.48 23.56
C ARG A 226 -9.05 6.47 24.72
N VAL A 227 -9.66 7.63 24.46
CA VAL A 227 -9.84 8.68 25.48
C VAL A 227 -10.68 8.15 26.65
N ASN A 228 -11.68 7.33 26.32
CA ASN A 228 -12.52 6.59 27.27
C ASN A 228 -13.27 5.47 26.52
N ARG A 229 -14.21 4.79 27.18
CA ARG A 229 -15.00 3.70 26.57
C ARG A 229 -15.84 4.13 25.36
N HIS A 230 -16.10 5.41 25.19
CA HIS A 230 -16.93 5.94 24.11
C HIS A 230 -16.11 6.61 23.00
N TRP A 231 -14.96 7.19 23.29
CA TRP A 231 -14.19 7.97 22.33
C TRP A 231 -12.87 7.32 21.96
N LYS A 232 -12.68 7.13 20.67
CA LYS A 232 -11.41 6.72 20.08
C LYS A 232 -10.96 7.79 19.08
N LEU A 233 -9.68 8.19 19.19
CA LEU A 233 -8.99 9.11 18.29
C LEU A 233 -7.85 8.37 17.60
N SER A 234 -7.68 8.57 16.31
CA SER A 234 -6.55 8.07 15.54
C SER A 234 -6.01 9.19 14.67
N PHE A 235 -4.75 9.54 14.87
CA PHE A 235 -4.04 10.50 14.04
C PHE A 235 -2.97 9.78 13.24
N SER A 236 -2.80 10.16 11.97
CA SER A 236 -1.68 9.71 11.14
C SER A 236 -1.09 10.87 10.36
N GLY A 237 0.21 10.93 10.27
CA GLY A 237 0.97 11.82 9.41
C GLY A 237 1.99 11.03 8.62
N ASP A 238 2.03 11.20 7.31
CA ASP A 238 2.94 10.51 6.40
C ASP A 238 3.67 11.52 5.51
N TYR A 239 4.96 11.32 5.33
CA TYR A 239 5.78 12.07 4.39
C TYR A 239 6.55 11.13 3.48
N GLU A 240 6.60 11.42 2.20
CA GLU A 240 7.46 10.75 1.23
C GLU A 240 8.10 11.77 0.29
N GLY A 241 9.43 11.77 0.24
CA GLY A 241 10.23 12.42 -0.79
C GLY A 241 10.76 11.41 -1.80
N SER A 242 10.70 11.73 -3.08
CA SER A 242 11.32 10.91 -4.13
C SER A 242 12.00 11.79 -5.17
N ASP A 243 13.20 11.34 -5.57
CA ASP A 243 13.97 11.89 -6.67
C ASP A 243 14.24 10.75 -7.66
N GLN A 244 13.77 10.91 -8.87
CA GLN A 244 13.90 9.93 -9.93
C GLN A 244 14.53 10.61 -11.14
N GLN A 245 15.56 9.98 -11.72
CA GLN A 245 16.09 10.39 -13.00
C GLN A 245 15.01 10.26 -14.08
N GLY A 246 15.01 11.16 -15.05
CA GLY A 246 14.05 11.12 -16.14
C GLY A 246 14.02 9.76 -16.84
N TYR A 247 12.83 9.36 -17.27
CA TYR A 247 12.65 8.08 -17.95
C TYR A 247 13.48 8.03 -19.23
N PRO A 248 14.27 6.96 -19.44
CA PRO A 248 15.15 6.84 -20.60
C PRO A 248 14.36 6.49 -21.86
N TYR A 249 14.12 7.48 -22.70
CA TYR A 249 13.47 7.29 -23.98
C TYR A 249 14.46 6.88 -25.06
N ALA A 250 14.03 6.04 -25.99
CA ALA A 250 14.75 5.69 -27.21
C ALA A 250 13.83 5.76 -28.44
N GLY A 251 14.40 6.11 -29.59
CA GLY A 251 13.66 6.13 -30.84
C GLY A 251 13.19 4.74 -31.25
N TYR A 252 11.98 4.63 -31.78
CA TYR A 252 11.45 3.39 -32.34
C TYR A 252 11.66 3.38 -33.85
N ASP A 253 12.46 2.43 -34.37
CA ASP A 253 12.61 2.19 -35.79
C ASP A 253 11.43 1.37 -36.31
N LYS A 254 10.61 2.01 -37.14
CA LYS A 254 9.41 1.38 -37.72
C LYS A 254 9.73 0.30 -38.74
N THR A 255 10.88 0.39 -39.40
CA THR A 255 11.32 -0.57 -40.43
C THR A 255 11.84 -1.83 -39.80
N LEU A 256 12.71 -1.70 -38.81
CA LEU A 256 13.27 -2.81 -38.07
C LEU A 256 12.37 -3.33 -36.97
N LYS A 257 11.26 -2.62 -36.67
CA LYS A 257 10.33 -2.89 -35.55
C LYS A 257 11.04 -3.07 -34.20
N LYS A 258 12.07 -2.27 -33.95
CA LYS A 258 12.90 -2.34 -32.74
C LYS A 258 13.07 -0.96 -32.13
N THR A 259 13.16 -0.95 -30.81
CA THR A 259 13.58 0.25 -30.07
C THR A 259 15.09 0.38 -30.21
N GLY A 260 15.56 1.57 -30.55
CA GLY A 260 16.98 1.90 -30.60
C GLY A 260 17.62 1.96 -29.22
N SER A 261 18.91 2.27 -29.18
CA SER A 261 19.63 2.46 -27.93
C SER A 261 19.28 3.81 -27.29
N ILE A 262 19.37 3.85 -25.96
CA ILE A 262 19.29 5.09 -25.19
C ILE A 262 20.63 5.80 -25.33
N SER A 263 20.65 6.95 -25.98
CA SER A 263 21.89 7.71 -26.25
C SER A 263 21.60 9.20 -26.23
N TYR A 264 21.68 9.83 -25.07
CA TYR A 264 21.49 11.27 -24.90
C TYR A 264 22.24 11.80 -23.69
N ASN A 265 22.45 13.10 -23.63
CA ASN A 265 23.15 13.80 -22.55
C ASN A 265 22.25 14.79 -21.80
N ASP A 266 20.97 14.83 -22.13
CA ASP A 266 20.05 15.74 -21.46
C ASP A 266 19.75 15.24 -20.04
N GLU A 267 19.87 16.13 -19.08
CA GLU A 267 19.47 15.84 -17.70
C GLU A 267 17.96 15.99 -17.55
N ALA A 268 17.33 14.97 -17.06
CA ALA A 268 15.92 14.99 -16.71
C ALA A 268 15.72 14.37 -15.33
N SER A 269 14.83 14.97 -14.56
CA SER A 269 14.49 14.45 -13.23
C SER A 269 13.02 14.66 -12.90
N TYR A 270 12.50 13.79 -12.05
CA TYR A 270 11.19 13.93 -11.43
C TYR A 270 11.39 13.99 -9.92
N ARG A 271 10.97 15.10 -9.31
CA ARG A 271 10.97 15.26 -7.87
C ARG A 271 9.56 15.35 -7.36
N ARG A 272 9.32 14.69 -6.23
CA ARG A 272 8.02 14.66 -5.62
C ARG A 272 8.17 14.62 -4.10
N ASP A 273 7.48 15.54 -3.43
CA ASP A 273 7.32 15.57 -2.00
C ASP A 273 5.83 15.48 -1.68
N ILE A 274 5.44 14.48 -0.90
CA ILE A 274 4.05 14.27 -0.48
C ILE A 274 4.01 14.33 1.02
N PHE A 275 3.12 15.17 1.53
CA PHE A 275 2.72 15.16 2.93
C PHE A 275 1.23 14.86 3.01
N THR A 276 0.87 13.88 3.82
CA THR A 276 -0.53 13.53 4.07
C THR A 276 -0.74 13.42 5.57
N SER A 277 -1.84 13.97 6.05
CA SER A 277 -2.25 13.80 7.44
C SER A 277 -3.73 13.46 7.53
N GLY A 278 -4.10 12.75 8.58
CA GLY A 278 -5.49 12.39 8.82
C GLY A 278 -5.78 12.28 10.31
N LEU A 279 -6.96 12.76 10.68
CA LEU A 279 -7.52 12.59 12.01
C LEU A 279 -8.85 11.86 11.89
N SER A 280 -8.94 10.71 12.53
CA SER A 280 -10.18 9.95 12.65
C SER A 280 -10.67 10.01 14.10
N THR A 281 -11.93 10.38 14.25
CA THR A 281 -12.61 10.44 15.55
C THR A 281 -13.78 9.49 15.51
N GLN A 282 -13.87 8.58 16.46
CA GLN A 282 -14.98 7.64 16.58
C GLN A 282 -15.63 7.77 17.95
N TYR A 283 -16.95 7.92 17.94
CA TYR A 283 -17.78 7.89 19.13
C TYR A 283 -18.65 6.64 19.13
N LEU A 284 -18.49 5.82 20.15
CA LEU A 284 -19.20 4.56 20.34
C LEU A 284 -20.33 4.75 21.36
N HIS A 285 -21.55 4.57 20.93
CA HIS A 285 -22.73 4.54 21.77
C HIS A 285 -23.41 3.20 21.63
N ASP A 286 -24.15 2.77 22.64
CA ASP A 286 -24.82 1.45 22.65
C ASP A 286 -25.73 1.21 21.45
N ARG A 287 -26.25 2.26 20.84
CA ARG A 287 -27.22 2.20 19.73
C ARG A 287 -26.65 2.67 18.37
N PHE A 288 -25.52 3.37 18.34
CA PHE A 288 -24.92 3.89 17.12
C PHE A 288 -23.43 4.13 17.27
N ILE A 289 -22.76 4.17 16.13
CA ILE A 289 -21.35 4.58 16.03
C ILE A 289 -21.31 5.82 15.15
N PHE A 290 -20.69 6.89 15.65
CA PHE A 290 -20.38 8.07 14.87
C PHE A 290 -18.90 8.05 14.52
N THR A 291 -18.57 8.21 13.24
CA THR A 291 -17.17 8.30 12.77
C THR A 291 -17.00 9.53 11.92
N SER A 292 -15.99 10.32 12.22
CA SER A 292 -15.56 11.46 11.41
C SER A 292 -14.09 11.26 11.02
N THR A 293 -13.77 11.46 9.75
CA THR A 293 -12.40 11.44 9.26
C THR A 293 -12.14 12.72 8.49
N THR A 294 -11.05 13.41 8.87
CA THR A 294 -10.56 14.63 8.22
C THR A 294 -9.14 14.40 7.75
N GLY A 295 -8.87 14.74 6.51
CA GLY A 295 -7.54 14.63 5.90
C GLY A 295 -7.14 15.93 5.23
#